data_65265e49d21f6bdcb742239195ab2f0b
#
_entry.id   65265e49d21f6bdcb742239195ab2f0b
#
_cell.length_a   1.000
_cell.length_b   1.000
_cell.length_c   1.000
_cell.angle_alpha   90.00
_cell.angle_beta   90.00
_cell.angle_gamma   90.00
#
_symmetry.space_group_name_H-M   'P 1'
#
loop_
_entity.id
_entity.type
_entity.pdbx_description
1 polymer ?
#
loop_
_entity_poly.entity_id
_entity_poly.type
_entity_poly.pdbx_seq_one_letter_code
_entity_poly.pdbx_strand_id
1 'polypeptide(L)'
;VVSLRVPPKTLSPAAVTDLIAEALDEDLAEGPASLVKTDADRPPTLLVLDECQNVFLSRIGGLDGWRTLLRLTNARLDNLFWLILLNNQSWAYLCNVFGREYQFRNALKVKRWSPAEIRSLILSRHHRTELRLRYDEVLLSSRGPDAGNVRNAEQRYFSLLWDACRGNPMTALRLWQTSVKVSRREVLVGLPSLPPSSAMDK
;
A
#
# COMPACT_ATOMS: atom_id res chain seq x y z
N VAL A 1 -0.13 -2.61 -20.76
CA VAL A 1 -0.04 -2.84 -19.32
C VAL A 1 -1.23 -3.65 -18.89
N VAL A 2 -0.98 -4.79 -18.25
CA VAL A 2 -1.99 -5.66 -17.64
C VAL A 2 -1.84 -5.54 -16.13
N SER A 3 -2.93 -5.23 -15.43
CA SER A 3 -2.91 -5.09 -13.96
C SER A 3 -3.97 -6.00 -13.36
N LEU A 4 -3.57 -6.81 -12.41
CA LEU A 4 -4.47 -7.69 -11.69
C LEU A 4 -4.20 -7.64 -10.18
N ARG A 5 -5.26 -7.85 -9.42
CA ARG A 5 -5.19 -8.00 -7.97
C ARG A 5 -5.26 -9.49 -7.63
N VAL A 6 -4.25 -9.97 -6.93
CA VAL A 6 -4.21 -11.38 -6.53
C VAL A 6 -5.32 -11.68 -5.52
N PRO A 7 -6.23 -12.62 -5.79
CA PRO A 7 -7.29 -12.98 -4.87
C PRO A 7 -6.75 -13.55 -3.56
N PRO A 8 -7.49 -13.39 -2.44
CA PRO A 8 -7.11 -14.05 -1.19
C PRO A 8 -7.02 -15.58 -1.35
N LYS A 9 -6.02 -16.18 -0.69
CA LYS A 9 -5.78 -17.64 -0.69
C LYS A 9 -5.36 -18.25 -2.03
N THR A 10 -4.72 -17.49 -2.92
CA THR A 10 -4.07 -18.01 -4.14
C THR A 10 -2.76 -18.72 -3.77
N LEU A 11 -2.85 -19.90 -3.13
CA LEU A 11 -1.73 -20.54 -2.45
C LEU A 11 -1.10 -21.71 -3.21
N SER A 12 -1.86 -22.34 -4.09
CA SER A 12 -1.36 -23.51 -4.85
C SER A 12 -0.59 -23.06 -6.10
N PRO A 13 0.37 -23.88 -6.56
CA PRO A 13 1.04 -23.66 -7.84
C PRO A 13 0.08 -23.48 -9.01
N ALA A 14 -0.95 -24.32 -9.10
CA ALA A 14 -1.97 -24.22 -10.15
C ALA A 14 -2.72 -22.89 -10.10
N ALA A 15 -3.22 -22.47 -8.92
CA ALA A 15 -3.95 -21.19 -8.80
C ALA A 15 -3.11 -19.98 -9.22
N VAL A 16 -1.79 -19.99 -8.96
CA VAL A 16 -0.89 -18.90 -9.41
C VAL A 16 -0.69 -18.96 -10.92
N THR A 17 -0.50 -20.15 -11.48
CA THR A 17 -0.31 -20.34 -12.92
C THR A 17 -1.56 -19.95 -13.69
N ASP A 18 -2.74 -20.42 -13.25
CA ASP A 18 -4.03 -20.12 -13.88
C ASP A 18 -4.34 -18.61 -13.85
N LEU A 19 -4.05 -17.95 -12.72
CA LEU A 19 -4.23 -16.49 -12.58
C LEU A 19 -3.39 -15.70 -13.58
N ILE A 20 -2.15 -16.12 -13.81
CA ILE A 20 -1.24 -15.45 -14.75
C ILE A 20 -1.60 -15.81 -16.18
N ALA A 21 -1.99 -17.06 -16.45
CA ALA A 21 -2.45 -17.55 -17.74
C ALA A 21 -3.68 -16.75 -18.22
N GLU A 22 -4.67 -16.57 -17.34
CA GLU A 22 -5.87 -15.76 -17.61
C GLU A 22 -5.51 -14.30 -17.88
N ALA A 23 -4.58 -13.73 -17.11
CA ALA A 23 -4.20 -12.33 -17.26
C ALA A 23 -3.45 -12.05 -18.57
N LEU A 24 -2.70 -13.02 -19.07
CA LEU A 24 -1.93 -12.91 -20.32
C LEU A 24 -2.70 -13.44 -21.54
N ASP A 25 -3.83 -14.12 -21.33
CA ASP A 25 -4.56 -14.88 -22.36
C ASP A 25 -3.66 -15.94 -23.05
N GLU A 26 -2.87 -16.67 -22.22
CA GLU A 26 -1.88 -17.64 -22.67
C GLU A 26 -1.99 -18.97 -21.93
N ASP A 27 -1.64 -20.08 -22.59
CA ASP A 27 -1.51 -21.37 -21.93
C ASP A 27 -0.15 -21.51 -21.24
N LEU A 28 -0.17 -21.68 -19.93
CA LEU A 28 1.02 -21.86 -19.10
C LEU A 28 1.19 -23.30 -18.60
N ALA A 29 0.69 -24.31 -19.30
CA ALA A 29 0.77 -25.72 -18.91
C ALA A 29 2.21 -26.18 -18.65
N GLU A 30 3.19 -25.69 -19.39
CA GLU A 30 4.62 -25.97 -19.19
C GLU A 30 5.31 -24.95 -18.27
N GLY A 31 4.55 -24.10 -17.59
CA GLY A 31 5.07 -23.09 -16.66
C GLY A 31 6.00 -22.06 -17.34
N PRO A 32 7.22 -21.81 -16.83
CA PRO A 32 8.15 -20.83 -17.40
C PRO A 32 8.51 -21.09 -18.87
N ALA A 33 8.49 -22.35 -19.33
CA ALA A 33 8.82 -22.69 -20.70
C ALA A 33 7.76 -22.16 -21.70
N SER A 34 6.49 -22.18 -21.30
CA SER A 34 5.42 -21.57 -22.12
C SER A 34 5.67 -20.07 -22.32
N LEU A 35 5.99 -19.33 -21.23
CA LEU A 35 6.27 -17.89 -21.32
C LEU A 35 7.45 -17.58 -22.26
N VAL A 36 8.52 -18.38 -22.22
CA VAL A 36 9.69 -18.19 -23.08
C VAL A 36 9.35 -18.46 -24.55
N LYS A 37 8.49 -19.46 -24.84
CA LYS A 37 8.08 -19.77 -26.21
C LYS A 37 7.27 -18.65 -26.85
N THR A 38 6.40 -17.99 -26.09
CA THR A 38 5.51 -16.93 -26.61
C THR A 38 6.13 -15.53 -26.54
N ASP A 39 7.25 -15.38 -25.81
CA ASP A 39 7.81 -14.06 -25.52
C ASP A 39 8.25 -13.28 -26.76
N ALA A 40 8.82 -13.96 -27.77
CA ALA A 40 9.32 -13.32 -28.98
C ALA A 40 8.20 -12.64 -29.80
N ASP A 41 7.00 -13.22 -29.80
CA ASP A 41 5.83 -12.74 -30.52
C ASP A 41 4.97 -11.78 -29.67
N ARG A 42 5.28 -11.64 -28.37
CA ARG A 42 4.54 -10.78 -27.45
C ARG A 42 4.94 -9.32 -27.63
N PRO A 43 3.98 -8.39 -27.71
CA PRO A 43 4.27 -6.96 -27.62
C PRO A 43 4.82 -6.63 -26.22
N PRO A 44 5.69 -5.61 -26.07
CA PRO A 44 6.24 -5.22 -24.76
C PRO A 44 5.12 -5.03 -23.73
N THR A 45 5.05 -5.93 -22.75
CA THR A 45 3.96 -6.04 -21.79
C THR A 45 4.49 -5.87 -20.36
N LEU A 46 3.87 -4.98 -19.58
CA LEU A 46 4.07 -4.86 -18.15
C LEU A 46 2.92 -5.54 -17.42
N LEU A 47 3.21 -6.62 -16.70
CA LEU A 47 2.26 -7.30 -15.83
C LEU A 47 2.44 -6.82 -14.38
N VAL A 48 1.40 -6.17 -13.86
CA VAL A 48 1.35 -5.64 -12.50
C VAL A 48 0.52 -6.58 -11.64
N LEU A 49 1.15 -7.18 -10.63
CA LEU A 49 0.48 -8.05 -9.64
C LEU A 49 0.37 -7.30 -8.30
N ASP A 50 -0.85 -6.92 -7.94
CA ASP A 50 -1.11 -6.27 -6.64
C ASP A 50 -1.55 -7.29 -5.59
N GLU A 51 -1.25 -6.98 -4.32
CA GLU A 51 -1.55 -7.85 -3.18
C GLU A 51 -0.91 -9.25 -3.24
N CYS A 52 0.33 -9.35 -3.74
CA CYS A 52 1.05 -10.61 -3.85
C CYS A 52 1.32 -11.31 -2.51
N GLN A 53 1.05 -10.69 -1.36
CA GLN A 53 1.00 -11.40 -0.08
C GLN A 53 -0.06 -12.50 -0.03
N ASN A 54 -1.02 -12.51 -0.94
CA ASN A 54 -2.07 -13.52 -1.03
C ASN A 54 -1.62 -14.85 -1.64
N VAL A 55 -0.41 -14.90 -2.25
CA VAL A 55 0.14 -16.14 -2.85
C VAL A 55 0.87 -17.04 -1.86
N PHE A 56 0.97 -16.64 -0.58
CA PHE A 56 1.61 -17.46 0.44
C PHE A 56 0.98 -17.30 1.81
N LEU A 57 1.22 -18.31 2.66
CA LEU A 57 0.92 -18.27 4.09
C LEU A 57 2.12 -18.78 4.88
N SER A 58 2.30 -18.25 6.11
CA SER A 58 3.34 -18.71 7.05
C SER A 58 2.97 -20.04 7.72
N ARG A 59 2.82 -21.10 6.90
CA ARG A 59 2.55 -22.47 7.36
C ARG A 59 3.23 -23.49 6.45
N ILE A 60 3.28 -24.73 6.90
CA ILE A 60 3.83 -25.85 6.09
C ILE A 60 3.04 -25.97 4.77
N GLY A 61 3.74 -26.04 3.64
CA GLY A 61 3.14 -26.04 2.29
C GLY A 61 2.57 -24.70 1.83
N GLY A 62 2.52 -23.68 2.68
CA GLY A 62 1.94 -22.38 2.33
C GLY A 62 2.83 -21.46 1.49
N LEU A 63 4.02 -21.91 1.08
CA LEU A 63 4.97 -21.14 0.28
C LEU A 63 5.06 -21.62 -1.19
N ASP A 64 4.29 -22.61 -1.58
CA ASP A 64 4.41 -23.20 -2.91
C ASP A 64 3.92 -22.29 -4.02
N GLY A 65 2.86 -21.49 -3.76
CA GLY A 65 2.42 -20.45 -4.67
C GLY A 65 3.51 -19.38 -4.91
N TRP A 66 4.16 -18.93 -3.83
CA TRP A 66 5.27 -17.99 -3.95
C TRP A 66 6.46 -18.55 -4.75
N ARG A 67 6.84 -19.81 -4.50
CA ARG A 67 7.90 -20.48 -5.27
C ARG A 67 7.56 -20.57 -6.75
N THR A 68 6.30 -20.81 -7.07
CA THR A 68 5.83 -20.84 -8.46
C THR A 68 5.92 -19.46 -9.09
N LEU A 69 5.46 -18.42 -8.39
CA LEU A 69 5.60 -17.02 -8.85
C LEU A 69 7.08 -16.68 -9.11
N LEU A 70 7.99 -17.01 -8.20
CA LEU A 70 9.42 -16.79 -8.39
C LEU A 70 9.99 -17.52 -9.63
N ARG A 71 9.55 -18.74 -9.90
CA ARG A 71 9.98 -19.48 -11.10
C ARG A 71 9.52 -18.80 -12.38
N LEU A 72 8.28 -18.32 -12.42
CA LEU A 72 7.73 -17.61 -13.58
C LEU A 72 8.44 -16.27 -13.81
N THR A 73 8.65 -15.49 -12.75
CA THR A 73 9.26 -14.15 -12.85
C THR A 73 10.77 -14.20 -13.12
N ASN A 74 11.45 -15.31 -12.81
CA ASN A 74 12.87 -15.51 -13.10
C ASN A 74 13.15 -16.13 -14.48
N ALA A 75 12.10 -16.41 -15.27
CA ALA A 75 12.29 -16.76 -16.68
C ALA A 75 12.98 -15.61 -17.44
N ARG A 76 13.82 -15.96 -18.42
CA ARG A 76 14.46 -14.98 -19.30
C ARG A 76 13.46 -14.54 -20.35
N LEU A 77 12.92 -13.33 -20.19
CA LEU A 77 11.90 -12.74 -21.04
C LEU A 77 12.37 -11.33 -21.45
N ASP A 78 12.21 -11.00 -22.72
CA ASP A 78 12.60 -9.71 -23.27
C ASP A 78 11.40 -8.76 -23.42
N ASN A 79 10.19 -9.32 -23.56
CA ASN A 79 8.97 -8.55 -23.80
C ASN A 79 7.96 -8.60 -22.64
N LEU A 80 8.17 -9.41 -21.61
CA LEU A 80 7.32 -9.45 -20.42
C LEU A 80 8.07 -8.91 -19.20
N PHE A 81 7.57 -7.81 -18.65
CA PHE A 81 8.09 -7.14 -17.46
C PHE A 81 7.14 -7.36 -16.29
N TRP A 82 7.70 -7.62 -15.10
CA TRP A 82 6.95 -7.89 -13.88
C TRP A 82 7.05 -6.75 -12.90
N LEU A 83 5.91 -6.32 -12.36
CA LEU A 83 5.84 -5.44 -11.20
C LEU A 83 5.05 -6.12 -10.09
N ILE A 84 5.74 -6.58 -9.08
CA ILE A 84 5.18 -7.32 -7.94
C ILE A 84 4.99 -6.37 -6.76
N LEU A 85 3.75 -6.17 -6.32
CA LEU A 85 3.42 -5.31 -5.20
C LEU A 85 3.03 -6.16 -3.99
N LEU A 86 3.67 -5.92 -2.87
CA LEU A 86 3.33 -6.56 -1.61
C LEU A 86 3.63 -5.67 -0.40
N ASN A 87 3.06 -5.98 0.74
CA ASN A 87 3.30 -5.20 1.94
C ASN A 87 4.68 -5.47 2.54
N ASN A 88 5.21 -4.49 3.31
CA ASN A 88 6.54 -4.57 3.89
C ASN A 88 6.74 -5.73 4.87
N GLN A 89 5.70 -6.16 5.58
CA GLN A 89 5.79 -7.25 6.55
C GLN A 89 5.97 -8.58 5.83
N SER A 90 5.18 -8.81 4.79
CA SER A 90 5.29 -9.97 3.91
C SER A 90 6.67 -10.03 3.23
N TRP A 91 7.17 -8.90 2.73
CA TRP A 91 8.51 -8.83 2.16
C TRP A 91 9.59 -9.19 3.17
N ALA A 92 9.53 -8.64 4.38
CA ALA A 92 10.49 -8.97 5.45
C ALA A 92 10.47 -10.48 5.80
N TYR A 93 9.27 -11.06 5.91
CA TYR A 93 9.11 -12.50 6.13
C TYR A 93 9.75 -13.33 5.02
N LEU A 94 9.46 -13.04 3.76
CA LEU A 94 10.00 -13.74 2.61
C LEU A 94 11.53 -13.61 2.52
N CYS A 95 12.10 -12.44 2.83
CA CYS A 95 13.54 -12.26 2.91
C CYS A 95 14.20 -13.12 4.00
N ASN A 96 13.53 -13.30 5.14
CA ASN A 96 14.02 -14.17 6.21
C ASN A 96 13.95 -15.66 5.85
N VAL A 97 12.96 -16.06 5.03
CA VAL A 97 12.78 -17.48 4.65
C VAL A 97 13.66 -17.88 3.46
N PHE A 98 13.74 -17.03 2.45
CA PHE A 98 14.39 -17.36 1.17
C PHE A 98 15.76 -16.68 0.97
N GLY A 99 16.10 -15.66 1.78
CA GLY A 99 17.17 -14.75 1.45
C GLY A 99 16.74 -13.69 0.42
N ARG A 100 17.32 -12.49 0.53
CA ARG A 100 16.94 -11.35 -0.34
C ARG A 100 17.44 -11.56 -1.77
N GLU A 101 18.62 -12.09 -1.92
CA GLU A 101 19.33 -12.32 -3.19
C GLU A 101 18.68 -13.37 -4.09
N TYR A 102 17.86 -14.25 -3.51
CA TYR A 102 17.21 -15.33 -4.25
C TYR A 102 15.80 -15.00 -4.75
N GLN A 103 15.34 -13.76 -4.58
CA GLN A 103 13.97 -13.40 -4.97
C GLN A 103 13.95 -12.58 -6.26
N PHE A 104 14.17 -11.29 -6.17
CA PHE A 104 14.10 -10.38 -7.31
C PHE A 104 15.37 -9.55 -7.42
N ARG A 105 15.79 -9.24 -8.66
CA ARG A 105 16.97 -8.38 -8.91
C ARG A 105 16.81 -7.00 -8.31
N ASN A 106 15.62 -6.44 -8.42
CA ASN A 106 15.31 -5.10 -7.96
C ASN A 106 14.15 -5.13 -6.97
N ALA A 107 14.35 -4.55 -5.81
CA ALA A 107 13.31 -4.36 -4.80
C ALA A 107 13.28 -2.88 -4.40
N LEU A 108 12.16 -2.23 -4.65
CA LEU A 108 11.93 -0.84 -4.30
C LEU A 108 11.04 -0.76 -3.05
N LYS A 109 11.54 -0.10 -2.02
CA LYS A 109 10.72 0.19 -0.84
C LYS A 109 10.15 1.59 -0.95
N VAL A 110 8.83 1.68 -1.01
CA VAL A 110 8.13 2.96 -0.95
C VAL A 110 8.36 3.58 0.43
N LYS A 111 8.92 4.78 0.45
CA LYS A 111 9.18 5.52 1.69
C LYS A 111 7.85 5.98 2.31
N ARG A 112 7.83 6.03 3.65
CA ARG A 112 6.73 6.68 4.37
C ARG A 112 6.77 8.17 4.07
N TRP A 113 5.60 8.76 3.94
CA TRP A 113 5.49 10.20 3.78
C TRP A 113 5.91 10.91 5.08
N SER A 114 6.61 12.01 4.92
CA SER A 114 7.00 12.89 6.02
C SER A 114 5.78 13.64 6.59
N PRO A 115 5.87 14.21 7.81
CA PRO A 115 4.82 15.07 8.36
C PRO A 115 4.44 16.22 7.43
N ALA A 116 5.42 16.82 6.75
CA ALA A 116 5.20 17.92 5.81
C ALA A 116 4.42 17.48 4.56
N GLU A 117 4.72 16.30 4.00
CA GLU A 117 4.02 15.75 2.84
C GLU A 117 2.56 15.39 3.20
N ILE A 118 2.31 14.77 4.36
CA ILE A 118 0.95 14.48 4.85
C ILE A 118 0.16 15.78 5.05
N ARG A 119 0.77 16.80 5.67
CA ARG A 119 0.15 18.10 5.84
C ARG A 119 -0.20 18.73 4.49
N SER A 120 0.74 18.74 3.56
CA SER A 120 0.54 19.30 2.21
C SER A 120 -0.58 18.56 1.46
N LEU A 121 -0.64 17.24 1.52
CA LEU A 121 -1.70 16.43 0.92
C LEU A 121 -3.09 16.85 1.41
N ILE A 122 -3.24 17.00 2.71
CA ILE A 122 -4.53 17.32 3.33
C ILE A 122 -4.93 18.77 3.03
N LEU A 123 -4.01 19.70 3.24
CA LEU A 123 -4.31 21.12 3.03
C LEU A 123 -4.56 21.45 1.56
N SER A 124 -3.85 20.84 0.61
CA SER A 124 -4.10 21.04 -0.82
C SER A 124 -5.50 20.58 -1.24
N ARG A 125 -6.00 19.51 -0.63
CA ARG A 125 -7.39 19.06 -0.85
C ARG A 125 -8.41 19.96 -0.17
N HIS A 126 -8.09 20.41 1.06
CA HIS A 126 -8.97 21.30 1.81
C HIS A 126 -9.11 22.67 1.12
N HIS A 127 -8.03 23.25 0.58
CA HIS A 127 -8.09 24.53 -0.14
C HIS A 127 -9.09 24.54 -1.31
N ARG A 128 -9.41 23.39 -1.88
CA ARG A 128 -10.43 23.26 -2.94
C ARG A 128 -11.86 23.43 -2.45
N THR A 129 -12.09 23.40 -1.13
CA THR A 129 -13.44 23.52 -0.54
C THR A 129 -13.82 24.96 -0.20
N GLU A 130 -12.85 25.88 -0.21
CA GLU A 130 -13.03 27.30 0.19
C GLU A 130 -13.57 27.50 1.63
N LEU A 131 -13.65 26.42 2.41
CA LEU A 131 -14.11 26.47 3.80
C LEU A 131 -12.97 26.90 4.73
N ARG A 132 -13.31 27.64 5.79
CA ARG A 132 -12.33 28.05 6.80
C ARG A 132 -12.03 26.90 7.76
N LEU A 133 -10.74 26.68 8.06
CA LEU A 133 -10.32 25.74 9.11
C LEU A 133 -10.39 26.41 10.48
N ARG A 134 -11.02 25.74 11.42
CA ARG A 134 -10.97 26.04 12.85
C ARG A 134 -10.52 24.81 13.61
N TYR A 135 -9.72 25.03 14.64
CA TYR A 135 -9.24 23.95 15.51
C TYR A 135 -10.02 23.95 16.81
N ASP A 136 -10.33 22.78 17.33
CA ASP A 136 -11.03 22.58 18.59
C ASP A 136 -10.24 23.19 19.75
N GLU A 137 -10.95 23.58 20.81
CA GLU A 137 -10.36 24.16 22.03
C GLU A 137 -9.29 23.26 22.65
N VAL A 138 -9.44 21.94 22.58
CA VAL A 138 -8.44 20.99 23.03
C VAL A 138 -7.09 21.14 22.31
N LEU A 139 -7.12 21.46 21.02
CA LEU A 139 -5.92 21.72 20.21
C LEU A 139 -5.37 23.13 20.45
N LEU A 140 -6.23 24.08 20.80
CA LEU A 140 -5.88 25.47 21.11
C LEU A 140 -5.39 25.64 22.56
N SER A 141 -5.90 24.82 23.51
CA SER A 141 -5.56 24.88 24.93
C SER A 141 -4.17 24.30 25.20
N SER A 142 -3.14 25.07 24.92
CA SER A 142 -1.80 24.76 25.45
C SER A 142 -1.55 25.53 26.75
N ARG A 143 -0.97 24.86 27.73
CA ARG A 143 -0.40 25.56 28.89
C ARG A 143 0.89 26.26 28.41
N GLY A 144 0.91 27.60 28.41
CA GLY A 144 2.09 28.37 28.04
C GLY A 144 1.77 29.66 27.28
N PRO A 145 2.78 30.51 26.98
CA PRO A 145 2.62 31.81 26.32
C PRO A 145 1.99 31.74 24.92
N ASP A 146 1.96 30.54 24.31
CA ASP A 146 1.41 30.30 22.98
C ASP A 146 -0.02 29.74 22.99
N ALA A 147 -0.73 29.82 24.12
CA ALA A 147 -2.11 29.40 24.23
C ALA A 147 -2.99 30.18 23.24
N GLY A 148 -3.81 29.46 22.46
CA GLY A 148 -4.71 30.07 21.47
C GLY A 148 -4.08 30.36 20.10
N ASN A 149 -2.79 30.06 19.88
CA ASN A 149 -2.17 30.27 18.59
C ASN A 149 -2.59 29.18 17.58
N VAL A 150 -3.28 29.59 16.52
CA VAL A 150 -3.79 28.69 15.46
C VAL A 150 -2.67 27.91 14.78
N ARG A 151 -1.50 28.51 14.56
CA ARG A 151 -0.34 27.81 13.95
C ARG A 151 0.15 26.65 14.83
N ASN A 152 0.15 26.85 16.14
CA ASN A 152 0.55 25.81 17.08
C ASN A 152 -0.49 24.70 17.16
N ALA A 153 -1.79 25.02 17.10
CA ALA A 153 -2.87 24.04 17.02
C ALA A 153 -2.78 23.19 15.75
N GLU A 154 -2.52 23.82 14.61
CA GLU A 154 -2.31 23.13 13.33
C GLU A 154 -1.11 22.18 13.40
N GLN A 155 0.04 22.66 13.88
CA GLN A 155 1.25 21.86 13.98
C GLN A 155 1.05 20.65 14.90
N ARG A 156 0.38 20.83 16.04
CA ARG A 156 0.04 19.72 16.96
C ARG A 156 -0.88 18.71 16.29
N TYR A 157 -1.94 19.19 15.63
CA TYR A 157 -2.85 18.31 14.93
C TYR A 157 -2.10 17.42 13.93
N PHE A 158 -1.28 18.02 13.06
CA PHE A 158 -0.55 17.27 12.05
C PHE A 158 0.53 16.36 12.65
N SER A 159 1.13 16.70 13.79
CA SER A 159 2.03 15.81 14.53
C SER A 159 1.27 14.58 15.04
N LEU A 160 0.16 14.76 15.73
CA LEU A 160 -0.69 13.66 16.20
C LEU A 160 -1.22 12.80 15.07
N LEU A 161 -1.64 13.42 13.98
CA LEU A 161 -2.11 12.72 12.79
C LEU A 161 -1.01 11.85 12.17
N TRP A 162 0.22 12.39 12.07
CA TRP A 162 1.35 11.66 11.54
C TRP A 162 1.75 10.49 12.44
N ASP A 163 1.75 10.68 13.74
CA ASP A 163 2.01 9.61 14.72
C ASP A 163 0.98 8.47 14.60
N ALA A 164 -0.27 8.82 14.36
CA ALA A 164 -1.35 7.85 14.18
C ALA A 164 -1.27 7.11 12.83
N CYS A 165 -1.01 7.83 11.73
CA CYS A 165 -0.98 7.25 10.38
C CYS A 165 0.38 6.66 10.00
N ARG A 166 1.45 6.95 10.76
CA ARG A 166 2.83 6.49 10.49
C ARG A 166 3.30 6.78 9.07
N GLY A 167 2.88 7.91 8.51
CA GLY A 167 3.23 8.33 7.16
C GLY A 167 2.51 7.58 6.04
N ASN A 168 1.41 6.89 6.34
CA ASN A 168 0.54 6.29 5.32
C ASN A 168 -0.51 7.33 4.87
N PRO A 169 -0.50 7.79 3.61
CA PRO A 169 -1.40 8.85 3.13
C PRO A 169 -2.88 8.44 3.15
N MET A 170 -3.20 7.18 2.88
CA MET A 170 -4.57 6.68 2.91
C MET A 170 -5.12 6.70 4.34
N THR A 171 -4.33 6.21 5.30
CA THR A 171 -4.69 6.26 6.73
C THR A 171 -4.83 7.70 7.21
N ALA A 172 -3.93 8.60 6.79
CA ALA A 172 -4.01 10.02 7.13
C ALA A 172 -5.31 10.66 6.63
N LEU A 173 -5.71 10.38 5.39
CA LEU A 173 -6.97 10.89 4.85
C LEU A 173 -8.20 10.35 5.59
N ARG A 174 -8.21 9.07 5.95
CA ARG A 174 -9.30 8.48 6.75
C ARG A 174 -9.40 9.12 8.14
N LEU A 175 -8.27 9.28 8.83
CA LEU A 175 -8.22 9.92 10.14
C LEU A 175 -8.62 11.40 10.05
N TRP A 176 -8.21 12.10 8.99
CA TRP A 176 -8.67 13.46 8.74
C TRP A 176 -10.19 13.52 8.59
N GLN A 177 -10.78 12.66 7.76
CA GLN A 177 -12.24 12.61 7.55
C GLN A 177 -13.03 12.37 8.84
N THR A 178 -12.50 11.53 9.74
CA THR A 178 -13.17 11.24 11.02
C THR A 178 -12.93 12.31 12.09
N SER A 179 -11.89 13.13 11.96
CA SER A 179 -11.55 14.18 12.93
C SER A 179 -12.20 15.52 12.61
N VAL A 180 -12.83 15.69 11.44
CA VAL A 180 -13.42 16.94 11.04
C VAL A 180 -14.94 16.93 11.11
N LYS A 181 -15.50 18.06 11.55
CA LYS A 181 -16.94 18.34 11.48
C LYS A 181 -17.16 19.50 10.52
N VAL A 182 -17.95 19.26 9.48
CA VAL A 182 -18.21 20.25 8.43
C VAL A 182 -19.49 21.01 8.76
N SER A 183 -19.44 22.33 8.72
CA SER A 183 -20.59 23.22 8.77
C SER A 183 -20.67 24.05 7.46
N ARG A 184 -21.70 24.88 7.32
CA ARG A 184 -21.95 25.64 6.07
C ARG A 184 -20.77 26.50 5.61
N ARG A 185 -19.89 26.98 6.50
CA ARG A 185 -18.79 27.91 6.19
C ARG A 185 -17.45 27.51 6.78
N GLU A 186 -17.40 26.48 7.61
CA GLU A 186 -16.23 26.14 8.39
C GLU A 186 -16.07 24.62 8.52
N VAL A 187 -14.84 24.22 8.69
CA VAL A 187 -14.43 22.86 9.07
C VAL A 187 -13.79 22.93 10.44
N LEU A 188 -14.44 22.37 11.45
CA LEU A 188 -13.89 22.22 12.79
C LEU A 188 -13.04 20.96 12.86
N VAL A 189 -11.77 21.13 13.19
CA VAL A 189 -10.78 20.04 13.31
C VAL A 189 -10.66 19.64 14.79
N GLY A 190 -11.07 18.41 15.10
CA GLY A 190 -10.89 17.80 16.41
C GLY A 190 -9.66 16.88 16.46
N LEU A 191 -9.47 16.18 17.58
CA LEU A 191 -8.38 15.22 17.72
C LEU A 191 -8.56 14.06 16.74
N PRO A 192 -7.45 13.53 16.15
CA PRO A 192 -7.51 12.31 15.37
C PRO A 192 -7.97 11.14 16.25
N SER A 193 -9.12 10.56 15.94
CA SER A 193 -9.60 9.38 16.65
C SER A 193 -8.94 8.13 16.06
N LEU A 194 -8.20 7.40 16.89
CA LEU A 194 -7.73 6.07 16.50
C LEU A 194 -8.95 5.14 16.38
N PRO A 195 -8.99 4.27 15.37
CA PRO A 195 -10.02 3.24 15.32
C PRO A 195 -9.92 2.38 16.60
N PRO A 196 -11.04 1.95 17.19
CA PRO A 196 -11.01 1.08 18.36
C PRO A 196 -10.21 -0.19 18.03
N SER A 197 -9.45 -0.68 19.00
CA SER A 197 -8.59 -1.87 18.85
C SER A 197 -9.35 -3.11 18.34
N SER A 198 -10.64 -3.22 18.63
CA SER A 198 -11.53 -4.27 18.10
C SER A 198 -11.73 -4.26 16.58
N ALA A 199 -11.37 -3.17 15.89
CA ALA A 199 -11.40 -3.09 14.43
C ALA A 199 -10.11 -3.61 13.77
N MET A 200 -9.07 -3.92 14.55
CA MET A 200 -7.78 -4.43 14.07
C MET A 200 -7.74 -5.97 14.04
N ASP A 201 -8.74 -6.65 14.59
CA ASP A 201 -8.82 -8.13 14.69
C ASP A 201 -9.71 -8.78 13.60
N LYS A 202 -9.95 -8.09 12.50
CA LYS A 202 -10.71 -8.64 11.35
C LYS A 202 -9.92 -8.67 10.07
#